data_3672030f40c7f98132fe9dcdf50d0e94
#
_entry.id   3672030f40c7f98132fe9dcdf50d0e94
#
_cell.length_a   1.000
_cell.length_b   1.000
_cell.length_c   1.000
_cell.angle_alpha   90.00
_cell.angle_beta   90.00
_cell.angle_gamma   90.00
#
_symmetry.space_group_name_H-M   'P 1'
#
loop_
_entity.id
_entity.type
_entity.pdbx_description
1 polymer ?
#
loop_
_entity_poly.entity_id
_entity_poly.type
_entity_poly.pdbx_seq_one_letter_code
_entity_poly.pdbx_strand_id
1 'polypeptide(L)'
;LQAQSQLKAIYKDNADTIIGNMDTSIFLGGKEPTTLKELAAVLGKETIDTYNTGESRGREASHSLNYQKLGKELMSQDELAVMDGGKCILQLRGVRPFLSDKYDITRHPNFKYTADADKRNTCDIEAFLSARLKLKPDEVCDVYEVDTEGV
;
A
#
# COMPACT_ATOMS: atom_id res chain seq x y z
N LEU A 1 -4.49 -5.43 3.27
CA LEU A 1 -3.42 -5.33 4.27
C LEU A 1 -3.07 -3.86 4.50
N GLN A 2 -2.90 -3.47 5.75
CA GLN A 2 -2.53 -2.10 6.12
C GLN A 2 -1.00 -1.94 6.26
N ALA A 3 -0.29 -3.03 6.49
CA ALA A 3 1.16 -3.05 6.65
C ALA A 3 1.74 -4.40 6.24
N GLN A 4 2.99 -4.41 5.79
CA GLN A 4 3.71 -5.64 5.45
C GLN A 4 3.98 -6.51 6.67
N SER A 5 4.16 -5.91 7.85
CA SER A 5 4.30 -6.62 9.12
C SER A 5 3.11 -7.57 9.41
N GLN A 6 1.90 -7.23 8.99
CA GLN A 6 0.74 -8.12 9.11
C GLN A 6 0.89 -9.38 8.24
N LEU A 7 1.43 -9.25 7.03
CA LEU A 7 1.69 -10.38 6.16
C LEU A 7 2.78 -11.29 6.75
N LYS A 8 3.86 -10.70 7.27
CA LYS A 8 4.95 -11.43 7.94
C LYS A 8 4.48 -12.15 9.21
N ALA A 9 3.54 -11.57 9.96
CA ALA A 9 2.96 -12.21 11.14
C ALA A 9 2.19 -13.50 10.80
N ILE A 10 1.52 -13.53 9.64
CA ILE A 10 0.70 -14.68 9.20
C ILE A 10 1.55 -15.71 8.44
N TYR A 11 2.33 -15.25 7.45
CA TYR A 11 3.02 -16.13 6.50
C TYR A 11 4.52 -16.30 6.76
N LYS A 12 5.06 -15.65 7.81
CA LYS A 12 6.47 -15.73 8.21
C LYS A 12 7.41 -15.53 7.01
N ASP A 13 8.30 -16.48 6.74
CA ASP A 13 9.30 -16.41 5.67
C ASP A 13 8.71 -16.42 4.25
N ASN A 14 7.48 -16.89 4.09
CA ASN A 14 6.78 -16.90 2.80
C ASN A 14 6.20 -15.54 2.41
N ALA A 15 6.16 -14.57 3.32
CA ALA A 15 5.58 -13.25 3.06
C ALA A 15 6.26 -12.53 1.89
N ASP A 16 7.58 -12.56 1.82
CA ASP A 16 8.36 -11.89 0.78
C ASP A 16 8.15 -12.56 -0.60
N THR A 17 7.95 -13.89 -0.61
CA THR A 17 7.58 -14.64 -1.84
C THR A 17 6.20 -14.23 -2.34
N ILE A 18 5.23 -14.06 -1.44
CA ILE A 18 3.88 -13.62 -1.79
C ILE A 18 3.93 -12.22 -2.41
N ILE A 19 4.62 -11.27 -1.76
CA ILE A 19 4.78 -9.90 -2.28
C ILE A 19 5.45 -9.90 -3.64
N GLY A 20 6.55 -10.68 -3.80
CA GLY A 20 7.30 -10.77 -5.05
C GLY A 20 6.52 -11.36 -6.23
N ASN A 21 5.47 -12.15 -5.96
CA ASN A 21 4.61 -12.72 -6.98
C ASN A 21 3.40 -11.84 -7.36
N MET A 22 3.20 -10.73 -6.65
CA MET A 22 2.11 -9.79 -6.97
C MET A 22 2.51 -8.88 -8.13
N ASP A 23 1.69 -8.85 -9.18
CA ASP A 23 1.91 -7.99 -10.34
C ASP A 23 1.50 -6.54 -10.08
N THR A 24 0.59 -6.33 -9.15
CA THR A 24 0.04 -5.01 -8.81
C THR A 24 0.15 -4.75 -7.33
N SER A 25 0.68 -3.59 -6.98
CA SER A 25 0.69 -3.08 -5.61
C SER A 25 0.12 -1.66 -5.57
N ILE A 26 -0.77 -1.42 -4.61
CA ILE A 26 -1.41 -0.11 -4.41
C ILE A 26 -1.13 0.34 -2.99
N PHE A 27 -0.41 1.47 -2.85
CA PHE A 27 -0.20 2.11 -1.56
C PHE A 27 -1.22 3.22 -1.37
N LEU A 28 -2.07 3.06 -0.36
CA LEU A 28 -3.15 4.00 -0.04
C LEU A 28 -2.81 4.98 1.09
N GLY A 29 -1.55 5.00 1.49
CA GLY A 29 -1.07 5.76 2.64
C GLY A 29 -0.88 4.87 3.88
N GLY A 30 -0.04 5.31 4.78
CA GLY A 30 0.29 4.62 6.03
C GLY A 30 1.53 5.22 6.66
N LYS A 31 1.80 4.84 7.93
CA LYS A 31 2.95 5.33 8.70
C LYS A 31 3.85 4.20 9.21
N GLU A 32 3.64 2.97 8.75
CA GLU A 32 4.44 1.83 9.18
C GLU A 32 5.84 1.90 8.54
N PRO A 33 6.92 2.01 9.34
CA PRO A 33 8.26 2.35 8.84
C PRO A 33 8.83 1.33 7.85
N THR A 34 8.57 0.05 8.06
CA THR A 34 9.08 -1.02 7.17
C THR A 34 8.45 -0.90 5.78
N THR A 35 7.13 -0.71 5.72
CA THR A 35 6.40 -0.51 4.47
C THR A 35 6.87 0.75 3.73
N LEU A 36 7.06 1.87 4.46
CA LEU A 36 7.56 3.12 3.86
C LEU A 36 8.97 2.98 3.30
N LYS A 37 9.86 2.30 4.03
CA LYS A 37 11.24 2.05 3.61
C LYS A 37 11.28 1.20 2.33
N GLU A 38 10.52 0.11 2.30
CA GLU A 38 10.49 -0.79 1.13
C GLU A 38 9.86 -0.08 -0.07
N LEU A 39 8.80 0.70 0.14
CA LEU A 39 8.17 1.48 -0.91
C LEU A 39 9.12 2.53 -1.50
N ALA A 40 9.81 3.31 -0.66
CA ALA A 40 10.81 4.30 -1.11
C ALA A 40 11.92 3.64 -1.95
N ALA A 41 12.39 2.45 -1.52
CA ALA A 41 13.40 1.70 -2.25
C ALA A 41 12.90 1.22 -3.63
N VAL A 42 11.65 0.76 -3.73
CA VAL A 42 11.04 0.29 -4.99
C VAL A 42 10.73 1.44 -5.94
N LEU A 43 10.34 2.61 -5.43
CA LEU A 43 10.14 3.82 -6.24
C LEU A 43 11.43 4.27 -6.94
N GLY A 44 12.58 4.00 -6.30
CA GLY A 44 13.89 4.29 -6.87
C GLY A 44 14.34 5.74 -6.67
N LYS A 45 15.31 6.14 -7.49
CA LYS A 45 15.96 7.46 -7.39
C LYS A 45 15.90 8.18 -8.72
N GLU A 46 15.75 9.50 -8.66
CA GLU A 46 15.96 10.41 -9.77
C GLU A 46 17.33 11.06 -9.69
N THR A 47 17.88 11.44 -10.84
CA THR A 47 19.13 12.20 -10.88
C THR A 47 18.80 13.68 -10.89
N ILE A 48 19.27 14.40 -9.86
CA ILE A 48 19.19 15.84 -9.80
C ILE A 48 20.55 16.46 -10.08
N ASP A 49 20.56 17.55 -10.85
CA ASP A 49 21.75 18.35 -11.09
C ASP A 49 21.84 19.43 -10.00
N THR A 50 22.88 19.37 -9.20
CA THR A 50 23.18 20.39 -8.18
C THR A 50 24.42 21.17 -8.57
N TYR A 51 24.37 22.49 -8.40
CA TYR A 51 25.54 23.37 -8.61
C TYR A 51 25.93 24.01 -7.30
N ASN A 52 27.21 23.89 -6.97
CA ASN A 52 27.80 24.68 -5.89
C ASN A 52 28.57 25.85 -6.51
N THR A 53 28.17 27.07 -6.16
CA THR A 53 28.91 28.29 -6.48
C THR A 53 29.86 28.61 -5.32
N GLY A 54 31.16 28.50 -5.57
CA GLY A 54 32.16 28.97 -4.63
C GLY A 54 32.61 30.37 -5.01
N GLU A 55 32.31 31.39 -4.17
CA GLU A 55 32.93 32.72 -4.27
C GLU A 55 34.09 32.79 -3.30
N SER A 56 35.31 32.96 -3.83
CA SER A 56 36.47 33.34 -3.02
C SER A 56 36.69 34.83 -3.09
N ARG A 57 36.54 35.55 -1.96
CA ARG A 57 36.86 36.97 -1.81
C ARG A 57 38.33 37.10 -1.42
N GLY A 58 39.23 36.89 -2.37
CA GLY A 58 40.66 37.18 -2.26
C GLY A 58 41.05 38.31 -3.19
N ARG A 59 42.37 38.58 -3.27
CA ARG A 59 42.96 39.65 -4.12
C ARG A 59 42.70 39.40 -5.62
N GLU A 60 42.29 38.14 -5.97
CA GLU A 60 41.73 37.77 -7.28
C GLU A 60 40.42 37.03 -7.04
N ALA A 61 39.34 37.56 -7.59
CA ALA A 61 38.02 36.93 -7.51
C ALA A 61 37.99 35.72 -8.43
N SER A 62 37.87 34.53 -7.87
CA SER A 62 37.70 33.26 -8.61
C SER A 62 36.28 32.75 -8.42
N HIS A 63 35.55 32.55 -9.51
CA HIS A 63 34.25 31.88 -9.53
C HIS A 63 34.44 30.44 -10.01
N SER A 64 34.18 29.47 -9.15
CA SER A 64 34.14 28.06 -9.54
C SER A 64 32.70 27.55 -9.53
N LEU A 65 32.23 27.04 -10.65
CA LEU A 65 30.98 26.30 -10.80
C LEU A 65 31.30 24.81 -10.76
N ASN A 66 30.87 24.14 -9.71
CA ASN A 66 31.01 22.69 -9.61
C ASN A 66 29.65 22.03 -9.83
N TYR A 67 29.54 21.27 -10.92
CA TYR A 67 28.34 20.49 -11.25
C TYR A 67 28.46 19.10 -10.62
N GLN A 68 27.46 18.74 -9.81
CA GLN A 68 27.35 17.39 -9.26
C GLN A 68 26.00 16.78 -9.62
N LYS A 69 26.04 15.54 -10.11
CA LYS A 69 24.83 14.72 -10.28
C LYS A 69 24.62 13.91 -9.02
N LEU A 70 23.50 14.16 -8.34
CA LEU A 70 23.14 13.47 -7.11
C LEU A 70 21.88 12.63 -7.34
N GLY A 71 21.89 11.38 -6.84
CA GLY A 71 20.70 10.55 -6.84
C GLY A 71 19.83 10.92 -5.63
N LYS A 72 18.66 11.52 -5.88
CA LYS A 72 17.64 11.78 -4.85
C LYS A 72 16.57 10.69 -4.93
N GLU A 73 16.08 10.19 -3.78
CA GLU A 73 14.91 9.30 -3.76
C GLU A 73 13.73 10.02 -4.43
N LEU A 74 12.99 9.29 -5.29
CA LEU A 74 11.83 9.84 -6.00
C LEU A 74 10.78 10.34 -5.01
N MET A 75 10.54 9.56 -3.95
CA MET A 75 9.83 9.97 -2.74
C MET A 75 10.53 9.34 -1.54
N SER A 76 10.90 10.17 -0.57
CA SER A 76 11.51 9.73 0.67
C SER A 76 10.46 9.16 1.63
N GLN A 77 10.89 8.47 2.69
CA GLN A 77 9.98 7.87 3.68
C GLN A 77 9.11 8.90 4.39
N ASP A 78 9.67 10.08 4.66
CA ASP A 78 8.97 11.21 5.27
C ASP A 78 7.93 11.83 4.31
N GLU A 79 8.25 11.98 3.04
CA GLU A 79 7.30 12.42 2.00
C GLU A 79 6.14 11.42 1.84
N LEU A 80 6.44 10.12 1.84
CA LEU A 80 5.42 9.07 1.81
C LEU A 80 4.52 9.06 3.05
N ALA A 81 5.09 9.34 4.24
CA ALA A 81 4.35 9.36 5.50
C ALA A 81 3.34 10.52 5.59
N VAL A 82 3.61 11.63 4.89
CA VAL A 82 2.75 12.83 4.84
C VAL A 82 1.97 12.96 3.53
N MET A 83 2.00 11.92 2.69
CA MET A 83 1.27 11.91 1.42
C MET A 83 -0.21 12.24 1.64
N ASP A 84 -0.77 13.06 0.75
CA ASP A 84 -2.19 13.44 0.78
C ASP A 84 -3.11 12.21 0.86
N GLY A 85 -4.08 12.27 1.78
CA GLY A 85 -5.05 11.19 2.00
C GLY A 85 -5.92 10.87 0.78
N GLY A 86 -6.07 11.79 -0.17
CA GLY A 86 -6.76 11.59 -1.45
C GLY A 86 -5.91 10.95 -2.55
N LYS A 87 -4.59 10.75 -2.30
CA LYS A 87 -3.66 10.17 -3.27
C LYS A 87 -3.33 8.71 -2.98
N CYS A 88 -2.91 8.00 -4.02
CA CYS A 88 -2.37 6.65 -3.92
C CYS A 88 -1.20 6.46 -4.89
N ILE A 89 -0.32 5.52 -4.58
CA ILE A 89 0.77 5.13 -5.47
C ILE A 89 0.43 3.76 -6.04
N LEU A 90 0.43 3.65 -7.35
CA LEU A 90 0.17 2.41 -8.07
C LEU A 90 1.46 1.91 -8.70
N GLN A 91 1.76 0.65 -8.46
CA GLN A 91 2.87 -0.09 -9.05
C GLN A 91 2.32 -1.25 -9.85
N LEU A 92 2.74 -1.35 -11.09
CA LEU A 92 2.40 -2.45 -12.00
C LEU A 92 3.69 -3.04 -12.55
N ARG A 93 3.73 -4.36 -12.70
CA ARG A 93 4.87 -5.03 -13.32
C ARG A 93 5.09 -4.50 -14.75
N GLY A 94 6.31 -4.11 -15.06
CA GLY A 94 6.70 -3.62 -16.40
C GLY A 94 6.36 -2.16 -16.67
N VAL A 95 5.78 -1.44 -15.70
CA VAL A 95 5.45 -0.02 -15.82
C VAL A 95 6.10 0.76 -14.67
N ARG A 96 6.49 2.01 -14.92
CA ARG A 96 6.99 2.88 -13.84
C ARG A 96 5.87 3.16 -12.83
N PRO A 97 6.19 3.24 -11.53
CA PRO A 97 5.22 3.65 -10.53
C PRO A 97 4.63 5.02 -10.84
N PHE A 98 3.37 5.23 -10.52
CA PHE A 98 2.74 6.53 -10.71
C PHE A 98 1.82 6.91 -9.55
N LEU A 99 1.76 8.21 -9.27
CA LEU A 99 0.89 8.82 -8.29
C LEU A 99 -0.48 9.07 -8.94
N SER A 100 -1.54 8.63 -8.28
CA SER A 100 -2.92 8.79 -8.76
C SER A 100 -3.84 9.30 -7.66
N ASP A 101 -4.99 9.80 -8.04
CA ASP A 101 -6.06 10.11 -7.10
C ASP A 101 -6.80 8.85 -6.70
N LYS A 102 -7.20 8.75 -5.43
CA LYS A 102 -8.11 7.71 -4.98
C LYS A 102 -9.48 7.93 -5.60
N TYR A 103 -10.12 6.82 -5.96
CA TYR A 103 -11.49 6.88 -6.45
C TYR A 103 -12.44 7.36 -5.34
N ASP A 104 -13.28 8.34 -5.68
CA ASP A 104 -14.35 8.79 -4.79
C ASP A 104 -15.50 7.78 -4.81
N ILE A 105 -15.59 6.96 -3.78
CA ILE A 105 -16.56 5.87 -3.66
C ILE A 105 -18.02 6.40 -3.71
N THR A 106 -18.25 7.66 -3.33
CA THR A 106 -19.60 8.26 -3.34
C THR A 106 -20.16 8.39 -4.76
N ARG A 107 -19.28 8.42 -5.76
CA ARG A 107 -19.65 8.46 -7.19
C ARG A 107 -19.99 7.10 -7.78
N HIS A 108 -19.76 6.02 -7.03
CA HIS A 108 -20.08 4.68 -7.55
C HIS A 108 -21.58 4.46 -7.58
N PRO A 109 -22.15 3.92 -8.69
CA PRO A 109 -23.61 3.71 -8.82
C PRO A 109 -24.23 2.89 -7.68
N ASN A 110 -23.46 1.96 -7.11
CA ASN A 110 -23.90 1.09 -6.03
C ASN A 110 -23.64 1.67 -4.63
N PHE A 111 -23.06 2.89 -4.50
CA PHE A 111 -22.83 3.52 -3.21
C PHE A 111 -24.10 3.60 -2.36
N LYS A 112 -25.24 3.88 -2.99
CA LYS A 112 -26.57 3.95 -2.34
C LYS A 112 -26.98 2.68 -1.59
N TYR A 113 -26.35 1.53 -1.87
CA TYR A 113 -26.64 0.25 -1.23
C TYR A 113 -25.64 -0.08 -0.09
N THR A 114 -24.68 0.79 0.17
CA THR A 114 -23.73 0.60 1.27
C THR A 114 -24.30 1.13 2.58
N ALA A 115 -23.78 0.62 3.71
CA ALA A 115 -24.12 1.11 5.04
C ALA A 115 -23.67 2.57 5.25
N ASP A 116 -22.62 3.02 4.53
CA ASP A 116 -22.13 4.40 4.59
C ASP A 116 -23.12 5.39 3.99
N ALA A 117 -23.87 4.98 2.96
CA ALA A 117 -24.89 5.80 2.36
C ALA A 117 -26.21 5.80 3.18
N ASP A 118 -26.59 4.64 3.70
CA ASP A 118 -27.79 4.47 4.52
C ASP A 118 -27.56 3.34 5.54
N LYS A 119 -27.66 3.67 6.82
CA LYS A 119 -27.50 2.70 7.93
C LYS A 119 -28.43 1.49 7.85
N ARG A 120 -29.56 1.62 7.16
CA ARG A 120 -30.49 0.51 6.92
C ARG A 120 -29.90 -0.61 6.05
N ASN A 121 -28.87 -0.29 5.28
CA ASN A 121 -28.14 -1.25 4.44
C ASN A 121 -27.06 -2.04 5.21
N THR A 122 -26.96 -1.86 6.54
CA THR A 122 -26.04 -2.63 7.35
C THR A 122 -26.39 -4.11 7.27
N CYS A 123 -25.43 -4.93 6.85
CA CYS A 123 -25.60 -6.37 6.80
C CYS A 123 -25.28 -6.98 8.18
N ASP A 124 -26.28 -7.59 8.79
CA ASP A 124 -26.10 -8.43 9.96
C ASP A 124 -25.73 -9.84 9.50
N ILE A 125 -24.43 -10.16 9.57
CA ILE A 125 -23.90 -11.45 9.11
C ILE A 125 -24.44 -12.59 9.98
N GLU A 126 -24.58 -12.40 11.29
CA GLU A 126 -25.07 -13.43 12.21
C GLU A 126 -26.55 -13.76 11.93
N ALA A 127 -27.37 -12.74 11.75
CA ALA A 127 -28.77 -12.92 11.38
C ALA A 127 -28.90 -13.59 9.99
N PHE A 128 -28.03 -13.20 9.03
CA PHE A 128 -28.03 -13.79 7.69
C PHE A 128 -27.61 -15.27 7.71
N LEU A 129 -26.58 -15.63 8.46
CA LEU A 129 -26.12 -17.01 8.60
C LEU A 129 -27.14 -17.85 9.36
N SER A 130 -27.71 -17.34 10.44
CA SER A 130 -28.77 -18.02 11.22
C SER A 130 -30.03 -18.26 10.39
N ALA A 131 -30.39 -17.33 9.50
CA ALA A 131 -31.53 -17.49 8.61
C ALA A 131 -31.29 -18.55 7.53
N ARG A 132 -30.05 -18.70 7.08
CA ARG A 132 -29.64 -19.65 6.02
C ARG A 132 -29.38 -21.06 6.54
N LEU A 133 -28.89 -21.17 7.79
CA LEU A 133 -28.55 -22.42 8.47
C LEU A 133 -29.74 -23.01 9.26
N LYS A 134 -30.98 -22.74 8.87
CA LYS A 134 -32.12 -23.52 9.34
C LYS A 134 -32.00 -24.91 8.74
N LEU A 135 -31.09 -25.71 9.28
CA LEU A 135 -31.04 -27.15 9.05
C LEU A 135 -32.40 -27.71 9.48
N LYS A 136 -33.08 -28.41 8.60
CA LYS A 136 -34.28 -29.16 9.01
C LYS A 136 -33.82 -30.21 10.01
N PRO A 137 -34.56 -30.41 11.11
CA PRO A 137 -34.16 -31.35 12.18
C PRO A 137 -33.90 -32.78 11.71
N ASP A 138 -34.35 -33.12 10.48
CA ASP A 138 -34.23 -34.48 9.90
C ASP A 138 -33.09 -34.62 8.89
N GLU A 139 -32.33 -33.57 8.61
CA GLU A 139 -31.13 -33.69 7.77
C GLU A 139 -29.93 -34.11 8.61
N VAL A 140 -29.58 -35.42 8.54
CA VAL A 140 -28.36 -35.98 9.10
C VAL A 140 -27.19 -35.38 8.29
N CYS A 141 -26.48 -34.44 8.88
CA CYS A 141 -25.22 -33.97 8.32
C CYS A 141 -24.11 -34.90 8.79
N ASP A 142 -23.43 -35.56 7.85
CA ASP A 142 -22.18 -36.24 8.16
C ASP A 142 -21.12 -35.20 8.51
N VAL A 143 -20.74 -35.12 9.79
CA VAL A 143 -19.64 -34.27 10.25
C VAL A 143 -18.35 -35.05 10.08
N TYR A 144 -17.52 -34.64 9.13
CA TYR A 144 -16.16 -35.17 9.03
C TYR A 144 -15.24 -34.32 9.91
N GLU A 145 -14.68 -34.92 10.95
CA GLU A 145 -13.56 -34.33 11.67
C GLU A 145 -12.34 -34.37 10.75
N VAL A 146 -11.81 -33.21 10.42
CA VAL A 146 -10.53 -33.08 9.72
C VAL A 146 -9.44 -33.08 10.77
N ASP A 147 -8.72 -34.20 10.87
CA ASP A 147 -7.53 -34.29 11.72
C ASP A 147 -6.51 -33.25 11.24
N THR A 148 -6.27 -32.23 12.07
CA THR A 148 -5.27 -31.20 11.84
C THR A 148 -3.88 -31.59 12.34
N GLU A 149 -3.61 -32.86 12.61
CA GLU A 149 -2.28 -33.37 12.92
C GLU A 149 -1.54 -33.69 11.61
N GLY A 150 -0.75 -32.73 11.12
CA GLY A 150 0.20 -32.99 10.04
C GLY A 150 0.37 -31.92 8.98
N VAL A 151 0.64 -30.66 9.40
CA VAL A 151 1.32 -29.67 8.52
C VAL A 151 2.39 -28.93 9.31
#